data_1cebf02c8d8e3d2525fbbb9e13571529
#
_entry.id   1cebf02c8d8e3d2525fbbb9e13571529
#
_cell.length_a   1.000
_cell.length_b   1.000
_cell.length_c   1.000
_cell.angle_alpha   90.00
_cell.angle_beta   90.00
_cell.angle_gamma   90.00
#
_symmetry.space_group_name_H-M   'P 1'
#
loop_
_entity.id
_entity.type
_entity.pdbx_description
1 polymer ?
#
loop_
_entity_poly.entity_id
_entity_poly.type
_entity_poly.pdbx_seq_one_letter_code
_entity_poly.pdbx_strand_id
1 'polypeptide(L)'
;MSLEQELIELVSKEALVDVEKLKTDATLEEIGLDSVDLVSVVFAVEDKYGVTIGENDLEKTATLGDMLALITKKIDEKAASEKGSA
;
A
#
# COMPACT_ATOMS: atom_id res chain seq x y z
N MET A 1 -7.56 15.07 -3.18
CA MET A 1 -6.51 14.31 -2.49
C MET A 1 -5.89 13.30 -3.46
N SER A 2 -4.58 13.14 -3.46
CA SER A 2 -3.93 12.21 -4.37
C SER A 2 -4.08 10.77 -3.87
N LEU A 3 -3.90 9.81 -4.77
CA LEU A 3 -3.93 8.40 -4.39
C LEU A 3 -2.86 8.10 -3.35
N GLU A 4 -1.66 8.66 -3.51
CA GLU A 4 -0.58 8.47 -2.55
C GLU A 4 -1.00 8.92 -1.15
N GLN A 5 -1.65 10.08 -1.04
CA GLN A 5 -2.11 10.58 0.25
C GLN A 5 -3.19 9.68 0.84
N GLU A 6 -4.10 9.18 0.01
CA GLU A 6 -5.12 8.25 0.47
C GLU A 6 -4.49 6.97 1.03
N LEU A 7 -3.46 6.46 0.33
CA LEU A 7 -2.76 5.25 0.77
C LEU A 7 -2.00 5.50 2.07
N ILE A 8 -1.36 6.65 2.20
CA ILE A 8 -0.64 7.01 3.42
C ILE A 8 -1.61 7.09 4.60
N GLU A 9 -2.77 7.71 4.41
CA GLU A 9 -3.77 7.79 5.46
C GLU A 9 -4.31 6.41 5.83
N LEU A 10 -4.48 5.54 4.84
CA LEU A 10 -4.93 4.18 5.08
C LEU A 10 -3.90 3.41 5.91
N VAL A 11 -2.62 3.53 5.57
CA VAL A 11 -1.55 2.88 6.33
C VAL A 11 -1.53 3.41 7.77
N SER A 12 -1.64 4.72 7.92
CA SER A 12 -1.66 5.35 9.24
C SER A 12 -2.79 4.79 10.10
N LYS A 13 -3.96 4.66 9.52
CA LYS A 13 -5.14 4.17 10.22
C LYS A 13 -5.02 2.69 10.59
N GLU A 14 -4.60 1.87 9.62
CA GLU A 14 -4.55 0.42 9.83
C GLU A 14 -3.40 -0.02 10.73
N ALA A 15 -2.27 0.66 10.64
CA ALA A 15 -1.09 0.32 11.43
C ALA A 15 -0.98 1.15 12.71
N LEU A 16 -1.87 2.10 12.92
CA LEU A 16 -1.87 2.99 14.09
C LEU A 16 -0.54 3.75 14.22
N VAL A 17 -0.07 4.29 13.11
CA VAL A 17 1.18 5.05 13.03
C VAL A 17 0.86 6.47 12.57
N ASP A 18 1.49 7.46 13.19
CA ASP A 18 1.30 8.85 12.80
C ASP A 18 1.73 9.09 11.36
N VAL A 19 0.95 9.86 10.61
CA VAL A 19 1.24 10.20 9.23
C VAL A 19 2.64 10.81 9.09
N GLU A 20 3.06 11.57 10.08
CA GLU A 20 4.38 12.22 10.07
C GLU A 20 5.55 11.24 10.00
N LYS A 21 5.33 10.00 10.46
CA LYS A 21 6.35 8.96 10.42
C LYS A 21 6.38 8.22 9.08
N LEU A 22 5.36 8.42 8.27
CA LEU A 22 5.19 7.69 7.01
C LEU A 22 5.92 8.41 5.87
N LYS A 23 7.23 8.37 5.91
CA LYS A 23 8.10 8.96 4.88
C LYS A 23 8.41 7.89 3.84
N THR A 24 8.36 8.29 2.56
CA THR A 24 8.54 7.33 1.47
C THR A 24 9.94 6.73 1.42
N ASP A 25 10.95 7.44 1.92
CA ASP A 25 12.31 6.94 1.96
C ASP A 25 12.62 6.10 3.21
N ALA A 26 11.71 6.05 4.16
CA ALA A 26 11.88 5.25 5.37
C ALA A 26 11.59 3.78 5.08
N THR A 27 12.35 2.89 5.71
CA THR A 27 12.07 1.46 5.59
C THR A 27 10.85 1.12 6.44
N LEU A 28 10.21 0.02 6.11
CA LEU A 28 9.05 -0.44 6.86
C LEU A 28 9.42 -0.72 8.32
N GLU A 29 10.63 -1.21 8.55
CA GLU A 29 11.13 -1.44 9.91
C GLU A 29 11.32 -0.15 10.69
N GLU A 30 11.86 0.89 10.04
CA GLU A 30 12.07 2.19 10.68
C GLU A 30 10.74 2.81 11.11
N ILE A 31 9.70 2.60 10.32
CA ILE A 31 8.37 3.11 10.63
C ILE A 31 7.73 2.29 11.76
N GLY A 32 8.17 1.04 11.92
CA GLY A 32 7.62 0.15 12.92
C GLY A 32 6.50 -0.74 12.39
N LEU A 33 6.47 -0.95 11.08
CA LEU A 33 5.48 -1.83 10.46
C LEU A 33 6.00 -3.26 10.48
N ASP A 34 5.30 -4.14 11.17
CA ASP A 34 5.64 -5.56 11.19
C ASP A 34 4.73 -6.33 10.22
N SER A 35 4.88 -7.64 10.18
CA SER A 35 4.11 -8.50 9.26
C SER A 35 2.62 -8.38 9.48
N VAL A 36 2.19 -8.26 10.74
CA VAL A 36 0.77 -8.14 11.07
C VAL A 36 0.20 -6.84 10.54
N ASP A 37 0.94 -5.76 10.71
CA ASP A 37 0.53 -4.43 10.20
C ASP A 37 0.43 -4.46 8.68
N LEU A 38 1.40 -5.08 8.01
CA LEU A 38 1.38 -5.18 6.55
C LEU A 38 0.18 -5.98 6.05
N VAL A 39 -0.16 -7.06 6.73
CA VAL A 39 -1.34 -7.87 6.36
C VAL A 39 -2.60 -7.03 6.50
N SER A 40 -2.72 -6.27 7.58
CA SER A 40 -3.89 -5.41 7.79
C SER A 40 -4.00 -4.35 6.70
N VAL A 41 -2.89 -3.72 6.35
CA VAL A 41 -2.86 -2.71 5.28
C VAL A 41 -3.24 -3.34 3.94
N VAL A 42 -2.69 -4.50 3.63
CA VAL A 42 -2.98 -5.20 2.36
C VAL A 42 -4.46 -5.54 2.27
N PHE A 43 -5.04 -6.10 3.32
CA PHE A 43 -6.47 -6.43 3.30
C PHE A 43 -7.33 -5.18 3.11
N ALA A 44 -6.97 -4.08 3.77
CA ALA A 44 -7.72 -2.83 3.62
C ALA A 44 -7.64 -2.30 2.18
N VAL A 45 -6.45 -2.39 1.56
CA VAL A 45 -6.26 -1.96 0.17
C VAL A 45 -7.06 -2.86 -0.77
N GLU A 46 -6.98 -4.17 -0.58
CA GLU A 46 -7.70 -5.12 -1.43
C GLU A 46 -9.20 -4.89 -1.35
N ASP A 47 -9.69 -4.62 -0.16
CA ASP A 47 -11.12 -4.38 0.05
C ASP A 47 -11.56 -3.04 -0.55
N LYS A 48 -10.78 -1.99 -0.32
CA LYS A 48 -11.15 -0.65 -0.77
C LYS A 48 -11.04 -0.47 -2.27
N TYR A 49 -10.00 -1.00 -2.87
CA TYR A 49 -9.71 -0.80 -4.30
C TYR A 49 -10.01 -2.02 -5.16
N GLY A 50 -10.34 -3.13 -4.56
CA GLY A 50 -10.69 -4.35 -5.30
C GLY A 50 -9.52 -4.96 -6.04
N VAL A 51 -8.31 -4.84 -5.49
CA VAL A 51 -7.09 -5.40 -6.10
C VAL A 51 -6.60 -6.58 -5.29
N THR A 52 -5.67 -7.34 -5.85
CA THR A 52 -5.04 -8.47 -5.17
C THR A 52 -3.54 -8.23 -5.11
N ILE A 53 -2.97 -8.34 -3.91
CA ILE A 53 -1.54 -8.14 -3.69
C ILE A 53 -0.96 -9.41 -3.12
N GLY A 54 0.03 -9.99 -3.83
CA GLY A 54 0.66 -11.23 -3.40
C GLY A 54 1.73 -11.00 -2.34
N GLU A 55 1.96 -12.00 -1.51
CA GLU A 55 3.01 -11.94 -0.50
C GLU A 55 4.39 -11.77 -1.14
N ASN A 56 4.62 -12.42 -2.27
CA ASN A 56 5.89 -12.30 -2.98
C ASN A 56 6.16 -10.87 -3.43
N ASP A 57 5.11 -10.16 -3.81
CA ASP A 57 5.24 -8.76 -4.21
C ASP A 57 5.63 -7.89 -3.01
N LEU A 58 5.04 -8.16 -1.85
CA LEU A 58 5.36 -7.43 -0.62
C LEU A 58 6.79 -7.66 -0.18
N GLU A 59 7.31 -8.87 -0.34
CA GLU A 59 8.68 -9.21 0.04
C GLU A 59 9.72 -8.39 -0.73
N LYS A 60 9.34 -7.88 -1.90
CA LYS A 60 10.24 -7.06 -2.71
C LYS A 60 10.28 -5.61 -2.27
N THR A 61 9.40 -5.21 -1.36
CA THR A 61 9.35 -3.84 -0.89
C THR A 61 10.24 -3.65 0.32
N ALA A 62 11.08 -2.63 0.30
CA ALA A 62 11.98 -2.31 1.41
C ALA A 62 11.55 -1.03 2.12
N THR A 63 11.10 -0.04 1.36
CA THR A 63 10.67 1.26 1.90
C THR A 63 9.17 1.44 1.74
N LEU A 64 8.64 2.42 2.45
CA LEU A 64 7.22 2.79 2.29
C LEU A 64 6.93 3.18 0.84
N GLY A 65 7.87 3.91 0.21
CA GLY A 65 7.72 4.30 -1.19
C GLY A 65 7.58 3.10 -2.12
N ASP A 66 8.37 2.05 -1.87
CA ASP A 66 8.28 0.82 -2.64
C ASP A 66 6.89 0.19 -2.51
N MET A 67 6.38 0.15 -1.28
CA MET A 67 5.05 -0.41 -1.02
C MET A 67 3.96 0.41 -1.69
N LEU A 68 4.04 1.74 -1.59
CA LEU A 68 3.05 2.61 -2.23
C LEU A 68 3.09 2.48 -3.75
N ALA A 69 4.29 2.35 -4.32
CA ALA A 69 4.45 2.17 -5.76
C ALA A 69 3.83 0.84 -6.21
N LEU A 70 4.04 -0.22 -5.44
CA LEU A 70 3.44 -1.52 -5.74
C LEU A 70 1.92 -1.44 -5.73
N ILE A 71 1.36 -0.85 -4.69
CA ILE A 71 -0.09 -0.72 -4.54
C ILE A 71 -0.66 0.13 -5.69
N THR A 72 -0.03 1.25 -6.00
CA THR A 72 -0.45 2.13 -7.08
C THR A 72 -0.44 1.38 -8.41
N LYS A 73 0.60 0.60 -8.66
CA LYS A 73 0.70 -0.20 -9.87
C LYS A 73 -0.46 -1.19 -9.99
N LYS A 74 -0.79 -1.88 -8.90
CA LYS A 74 -1.90 -2.84 -8.90
C LYS A 74 -3.24 -2.15 -9.18
N ILE A 75 -3.45 -0.98 -8.60
CA ILE A 75 -4.67 -0.21 -8.82
C ILE A 75 -4.76 0.25 -10.27
N ASP A 76 -3.65 0.74 -10.83
CA ASP A 76 -3.60 1.19 -12.23
C ASP A 76 -3.82 0.02 -13.20
N GLU A 77 -3.24 -1.13 -12.91
CA GLU A 77 -3.41 -2.32 -13.75
C GLU A 77 -4.88 -2.77 -13.77
N LYS A 78 -5.52 -2.71 -12.61
CA LYS A 78 -6.93 -3.06 -12.53
C LYS A 78 -7.78 -2.08 -13.33
N ALA A 79 -7.54 -0.79 -13.18
CA ALA A 79 -8.27 0.24 -13.93
C ALA A 79 -8.09 0.08 -15.43
N ALA A 80 -6.87 -0.20 -15.87
CA ALA A 80 -6.56 -0.43 -17.28
C ALA A 80 -7.26 -1.68 -17.82
N SER A 81 -7.28 -2.74 -17.00
CA SER A 81 -7.95 -3.99 -17.38
C SER A 81 -9.45 -3.78 -17.53
N GLU A 82 -10.07 -3.04 -16.63
CA GLU A 82 -11.50 -2.75 -16.69
C GLU A 82 -11.84 -1.93 -17.93
N LYS A 83 -11.01 -0.96 -18.28
CA LYS A 83 -11.20 -0.16 -19.48
C LYS A 83 -10.96 -0.98 -20.74
N GLY A 84 -10.00 -1.87 -20.70
CA GLY A 84 -9.66 -2.71 -21.83
C GLY A 84 -10.71 -3.76 -22.16
N SER A 85 -11.53 -4.12 -21.20
CA SER A 85 -12.57 -5.15 -21.37
C SER A 85 -13.88 -4.59 -21.92
N ALA A 86 -13.97 -3.30 -22.10
CA ALA A 86 -15.20 -2.65 -22.59
C ALA A 86 -15.45 -2.89 -24.08
#